data_ce30c20d14f2d09374c2adbe25c919a9
#
_entry.id   ce30c20d14f2d09374c2adbe25c919a9
#
_cell.length_a   1.000
_cell.length_b   1.000
_cell.length_c   1.000
_cell.angle_alpha   90.00
_cell.angle_beta   90.00
_cell.angle_gamma   90.00
#
_symmetry.space_group_name_H-M   'P 1'
#
loop_
_entity.id
_entity.type
_entity.pdbx_description
1 polymer ?
#
loop_
_entity_poly.entity_id
_entity_poly.type
_entity_poly.pdbx_seq_one_letter_code
_entity_poly.pdbx_strand_id
1 'polypeptide(L)'
;MKNLVMQKKRGRKPKVKETVAFDPKSVQIFKGSELSFNESVFRPMSTGTLMDSILSTDKGLMPAVNMIICGGPGSGKSTVVLDMLSKLASKGKKVLFVSGEMDEIGHFKYCKRMPGFKVVPTLFLKNYTETVRETMEYVFDQGYDVIAIDSIAEVIEMFKDTYRTTESAAVLWFLNLQSTVKKGGNKLKKYTSFINIQQVTKAGDFAGSNRLKHMTEAMSHIDRIKGSDSRKVYFSKNRD
;
A
#
# COMPACT_ATOMS: atom_id res chain seq x y z
N MET A 1 39.87 37.53 32.88
CA MET A 1 38.40 37.53 32.71
C MET A 1 38.11 37.44 31.22
N LYS A 2 37.63 36.30 30.74
CA LYS A 2 37.26 36.09 29.32
C LYS A 2 35.73 36.24 29.20
N ASN A 3 35.28 37.27 28.49
CA ASN A 3 33.87 37.49 28.22
C ASN A 3 33.36 36.46 27.21
N LEU A 4 32.44 35.58 27.63
CA LEU A 4 31.70 34.65 26.75
C LEU A 4 30.52 35.44 26.14
N VAL A 5 30.62 35.72 24.85
CA VAL A 5 29.51 36.28 24.08
C VAL A 5 28.57 35.15 23.67
N MET A 6 27.42 35.04 24.27
CA MET A 6 26.34 34.12 23.81
C MET A 6 25.77 34.61 22.47
N GLN A 7 26.02 33.86 21.39
CA GLN A 7 25.29 34.07 20.12
C GLN A 7 23.85 33.57 20.25
N LYS A 8 22.86 34.47 20.20
CA LYS A 8 21.44 34.13 20.05
C LYS A 8 21.21 33.39 18.72
N LYS A 9 20.82 32.12 18.78
CA LYS A 9 20.33 31.39 17.62
C LYS A 9 19.10 32.11 17.06
N ARG A 10 19.20 32.63 15.83
CA ARG A 10 18.06 33.19 15.10
C ARG A 10 17.04 32.08 14.82
N GLY A 11 15.86 32.18 15.42
CA GLY A 11 14.74 31.31 15.16
C GLY A 11 14.35 31.34 13.66
N ARG A 12 14.18 30.18 13.07
CA ARG A 12 13.72 30.02 11.68
C ARG A 12 12.31 30.57 11.59
N LYS A 13 12.08 31.61 10.77
CA LYS A 13 10.72 32.12 10.53
C LYS A 13 9.81 30.99 10.07
N PRO A 14 8.58 30.85 10.62
CA PRO A 14 7.65 29.83 10.13
C PRO A 14 7.37 30.07 8.65
N LYS A 15 7.47 29.01 7.83
CA LYS A 15 7.02 29.07 6.43
C LYS A 15 5.53 29.38 6.44
N VAL A 16 5.15 30.51 5.88
CA VAL A 16 3.74 30.85 5.61
C VAL A 16 3.22 29.76 4.67
N LYS A 17 2.24 28.97 5.12
CA LYS A 17 1.50 28.08 4.22
C LYS A 17 0.70 28.97 3.28
N GLU A 18 0.95 28.90 1.99
CA GLU A 18 0.05 29.49 1.00
C GLU A 18 -1.33 28.85 1.21
N THR A 19 -2.26 29.65 1.70
CA THR A 19 -3.66 29.24 1.80
C THR A 19 -4.23 29.30 0.38
N VAL A 20 -4.48 28.14 -0.22
CA VAL A 20 -5.24 28.07 -1.48
C VAL A 20 -6.62 28.70 -1.21
N ALA A 21 -6.93 29.78 -1.90
CA ALA A 21 -8.24 30.44 -1.78
C ALA A 21 -9.34 29.47 -2.24
N PHE A 22 -10.40 29.34 -1.44
CA PHE A 22 -11.56 28.53 -1.80
C PHE A 22 -12.28 29.18 -2.99
N ASP A 23 -12.41 28.44 -4.10
CA ASP A 23 -13.21 28.83 -5.26
C ASP A 23 -14.50 27.99 -5.28
N PRO A 24 -15.68 28.59 -5.00
CA PRO A 24 -16.95 27.86 -5.04
C PRO A 24 -17.26 27.24 -6.40
N LYS A 25 -16.72 27.80 -7.51
CA LYS A 25 -16.93 27.28 -8.86
C LYS A 25 -16.15 26.01 -9.15
N SER A 26 -15.14 25.70 -8.34
CA SER A 26 -14.39 24.43 -8.44
C SER A 26 -15.12 23.25 -7.81
N VAL A 27 -16.21 23.49 -7.05
CA VAL A 27 -16.99 22.43 -6.40
C VAL A 27 -17.86 21.71 -7.43
N GLN A 28 -17.63 20.41 -7.59
CA GLN A 28 -18.39 19.56 -8.49
C GLN A 28 -19.29 18.60 -7.70
N ILE A 29 -20.57 18.55 -8.04
CA ILE A 29 -21.56 17.65 -7.45
C ILE A 29 -22.14 16.82 -8.60
N PHE A 30 -22.09 15.50 -8.48
CA PHE A 30 -22.53 14.58 -9.53
C PHE A 30 -23.73 13.76 -9.06
N LYS A 31 -24.69 13.52 -9.98
CA LYS A 31 -25.65 12.41 -9.83
C LYS A 31 -24.96 11.10 -10.22
N GLY A 32 -25.36 9.99 -9.63
CA GLY A 32 -24.80 8.68 -10.00
C GLY A 32 -24.92 8.37 -11.50
N SER A 33 -26.01 8.84 -12.15
CA SER A 33 -26.24 8.70 -13.59
C SER A 33 -25.29 9.51 -14.48
N GLU A 34 -24.60 10.49 -13.94
CA GLU A 34 -23.61 11.33 -14.65
C GLU A 34 -22.21 10.73 -14.58
N LEU A 35 -22.01 9.71 -13.74
CA LEU A 35 -20.73 9.02 -13.60
C LEU A 35 -20.61 7.93 -14.67
N SER A 36 -19.54 7.97 -15.44
CA SER A 36 -19.22 6.97 -16.45
C SER A 36 -17.79 6.49 -16.24
N PHE A 37 -17.61 5.18 -16.19
CA PHE A 37 -16.30 4.54 -16.06
C PHE A 37 -16.16 3.47 -17.14
N ASN A 38 -14.90 3.18 -17.50
CA ASN A 38 -14.62 2.07 -18.39
C ASN A 38 -15.05 0.75 -17.74
N GLU A 39 -15.71 -0.13 -18.48
CA GLU A 39 -16.19 -1.42 -17.98
C GLU A 39 -15.08 -2.30 -17.39
N SER A 40 -13.83 -2.09 -17.80
CA SER A 40 -12.68 -2.81 -17.25
C SER A 40 -12.52 -2.64 -15.73
N VAL A 41 -13.07 -1.57 -15.14
CA VAL A 41 -13.10 -1.31 -13.69
C VAL A 41 -13.97 -2.34 -12.96
N PHE A 42 -14.95 -2.93 -13.64
CA PHE A 42 -15.87 -3.91 -13.07
C PHE A 42 -15.47 -5.36 -13.37
N ARG A 43 -14.35 -5.59 -14.08
CA ARG A 43 -13.87 -6.93 -14.43
C ARG A 43 -12.78 -7.37 -13.47
N PRO A 44 -13.01 -8.38 -12.60
CA PRO A 44 -12.01 -8.84 -11.66
C PRO A 44 -10.80 -9.43 -12.36
N MET A 45 -9.64 -9.25 -11.77
CA MET A 45 -8.40 -9.87 -12.18
C MET A 45 -8.24 -11.20 -11.44
N SER A 46 -8.41 -12.33 -12.15
CA SER A 46 -8.17 -13.63 -11.55
C SER A 46 -6.69 -13.78 -11.18
N THR A 47 -6.43 -13.97 -9.90
CA THR A 47 -5.09 -14.24 -9.37
C THR A 47 -4.67 -15.69 -9.66
N GLY A 48 -5.61 -16.58 -9.98
CA GLY A 48 -5.35 -18.02 -10.15
C GLY A 48 -4.96 -18.72 -8.85
N THR A 49 -5.30 -18.12 -7.70
CA THR A 49 -5.07 -18.68 -6.37
C THR A 49 -6.41 -18.99 -5.68
N LEU A 50 -6.37 -19.70 -4.55
CA LEU A 50 -7.55 -19.91 -3.72
C LEU A 50 -8.15 -18.59 -3.21
N MET A 51 -7.37 -17.51 -3.23
CA MET A 51 -7.86 -16.18 -2.83
C MET A 51 -8.99 -15.67 -3.73
N ASP A 52 -9.01 -16.06 -5.01
CA ASP A 52 -10.06 -15.62 -5.94
C ASP A 52 -11.47 -15.89 -5.44
N SER A 53 -11.68 -16.98 -4.71
CA SER A 53 -12.99 -17.37 -4.19
C SER A 53 -13.53 -16.47 -3.08
N ILE A 54 -12.67 -15.64 -2.48
CA ILE A 54 -13.01 -14.78 -1.33
C ILE A 54 -12.73 -13.30 -1.59
N LEU A 55 -12.00 -12.94 -2.66
CA LEU A 55 -11.63 -11.55 -2.95
C LEU A 55 -12.82 -10.71 -3.42
N SER A 56 -13.70 -11.30 -4.22
CA SER A 56 -14.94 -10.67 -4.66
C SER A 56 -15.98 -11.72 -5.03
N THR A 57 -17.24 -11.32 -5.18
CA THR A 57 -18.34 -12.17 -5.65
C THR A 57 -18.06 -12.73 -7.06
N ASP A 58 -17.37 -11.96 -7.89
CA ASP A 58 -17.03 -12.31 -9.27
C ASP A 58 -15.69 -13.07 -9.39
N LYS A 59 -15.12 -13.52 -8.27
CA LYS A 59 -13.91 -14.35 -8.15
C LYS A 59 -12.66 -13.71 -8.75
N GLY A 60 -11.99 -12.92 -7.94
CA GLY A 60 -10.72 -12.28 -8.28
C GLY A 60 -10.54 -10.91 -7.65
N LEU A 61 -9.40 -10.30 -7.88
CA LEU A 61 -9.08 -8.98 -7.36
C LEU A 61 -9.74 -7.91 -8.22
N MET A 62 -10.63 -7.12 -7.62
CA MET A 62 -11.25 -6.00 -8.32
C MET A 62 -10.23 -4.91 -8.65
N PRO A 63 -10.33 -4.27 -9.83
CA PRO A 63 -9.56 -3.06 -10.14
C PRO A 63 -9.92 -1.90 -9.21
N ALA A 64 -9.00 -0.96 -9.04
CA ALA A 64 -9.20 0.23 -8.22
C ALA A 64 -9.60 -0.05 -6.76
N VAL A 65 -9.18 -1.17 -6.20
CA VAL A 65 -9.43 -1.52 -4.81
C VAL A 65 -8.19 -1.21 -3.94
N ASN A 66 -8.41 -0.82 -2.71
CA ASN A 66 -7.38 -0.73 -1.69
C ASN A 66 -7.73 -1.71 -0.57
N MET A 67 -6.96 -2.79 -0.46
CA MET A 67 -7.16 -3.81 0.56
C MET A 67 -5.98 -3.92 1.51
N ILE A 68 -6.27 -4.38 2.73
CA ILE A 68 -5.26 -4.73 3.73
C ILE A 68 -5.32 -6.23 4.00
N ILE A 69 -4.16 -6.87 4.06
CA ILE A 69 -3.99 -8.25 4.53
C ILE A 69 -3.28 -8.19 5.88
N CYS A 70 -3.99 -8.59 6.93
CA CYS A 70 -3.51 -8.63 8.30
C CYS A 70 -3.11 -10.05 8.73
N GLY A 71 -2.25 -10.13 9.73
CA GLY A 71 -1.92 -11.40 10.39
C GLY A 71 -0.63 -11.30 11.19
N GLY A 72 -0.44 -12.23 12.10
CA GLY A 72 0.76 -12.30 12.93
C GLY A 72 2.05 -12.56 12.13
N PRO A 73 3.21 -12.39 12.79
CA PRO A 73 4.49 -12.77 12.19
C PRO A 73 4.48 -14.23 11.73
N GLY A 74 5.00 -14.49 10.52
CA GLY A 74 5.07 -15.86 9.97
C GLY A 74 3.73 -16.50 9.61
N SER A 75 2.61 -15.75 9.58
CA SER A 75 1.30 -16.28 9.14
C SER A 75 1.23 -16.58 7.63
N GLY A 76 2.17 -16.10 6.83
CA GLY A 76 2.25 -16.35 5.39
C GLY A 76 1.76 -15.20 4.51
N LYS A 77 1.53 -14.00 5.05
CA LYS A 77 1.06 -12.81 4.30
C LYS A 77 1.87 -12.55 3.04
N SER A 78 3.18 -12.34 3.18
CA SER A 78 4.08 -12.07 2.05
C SER A 78 4.08 -13.19 1.02
N THR A 79 4.00 -14.46 1.47
CA THR A 79 3.95 -15.63 0.58
C THR A 79 2.68 -15.63 -0.26
N VAL A 80 1.52 -15.41 0.35
CA VAL A 80 0.23 -15.35 -0.36
C VAL A 80 0.21 -14.20 -1.36
N VAL A 81 0.69 -13.02 -0.95
CA VAL A 81 0.72 -11.84 -1.82
C VAL A 81 1.67 -12.04 -3.00
N LEU A 82 2.88 -12.56 -2.77
CA LEU A 82 3.82 -12.84 -3.85
C LEU A 82 3.30 -13.93 -4.79
N ASP A 83 2.57 -14.94 -4.30
CA ASP A 83 1.91 -15.95 -5.15
C ASP A 83 0.84 -15.30 -6.05
N MET A 84 -0.01 -14.44 -5.50
CA MET A 84 -1.00 -13.67 -6.27
C MET A 84 -0.31 -12.81 -7.34
N LEU A 85 0.71 -12.04 -6.97
CA LEU A 85 1.44 -11.17 -7.90
C LEU A 85 2.14 -11.97 -9.00
N SER A 86 2.77 -13.10 -8.67
CA SER A 86 3.47 -13.92 -9.65
C SER A 86 2.52 -14.49 -10.72
N LYS A 87 1.33 -14.91 -10.30
CA LYS A 87 0.30 -15.43 -11.22
C LYS A 87 -0.33 -14.32 -12.05
N LEU A 88 -0.56 -13.13 -11.47
CA LEU A 88 -1.00 -11.95 -12.22
C LEU A 88 0.04 -11.52 -13.25
N ALA A 89 1.33 -11.48 -12.88
CA ALA A 89 2.43 -11.18 -13.80
C ALA A 89 2.50 -12.18 -14.96
N SER A 90 2.35 -13.48 -14.68
CA SER A 90 2.32 -14.53 -15.70
C SER A 90 1.13 -14.40 -16.66
N LYS A 91 0.06 -13.71 -16.26
CA LYS A 91 -1.09 -13.37 -17.10
C LYS A 91 -0.95 -12.01 -17.81
N GLY A 92 0.24 -11.41 -17.80
CA GLY A 92 0.53 -10.15 -18.48
C GLY A 92 0.09 -8.90 -17.69
N LYS A 93 -0.31 -9.00 -16.43
CA LYS A 93 -0.58 -7.83 -15.59
C LYS A 93 0.73 -7.18 -15.14
N LYS A 94 0.78 -5.86 -15.17
CA LYS A 94 1.91 -5.10 -14.67
C LYS A 94 1.80 -4.97 -13.15
N VAL A 95 2.60 -5.75 -12.44
CA VAL A 95 2.58 -5.81 -10.98
C VAL A 95 3.86 -5.24 -10.38
N LEU A 96 3.79 -4.82 -9.11
CA LEU A 96 4.93 -4.39 -8.31
C LEU A 96 4.79 -4.89 -6.88
N PHE A 97 5.88 -5.37 -6.31
CA PHE A 97 6.03 -5.61 -4.88
C PHE A 97 6.95 -4.56 -4.27
N VAL A 98 6.46 -3.78 -3.31
CA VAL A 98 7.26 -2.81 -2.53
C VAL A 98 7.61 -3.47 -1.20
N SER A 99 8.89 -3.77 -1.02
CA SER A 99 9.42 -4.35 0.21
C SER A 99 9.99 -3.28 1.12
N GLY A 100 9.35 -3.04 2.27
CA GLY A 100 9.88 -2.23 3.36
C GLY A 100 10.59 -3.05 4.43
N GLU A 101 10.29 -4.35 4.53
CA GLU A 101 10.88 -5.25 5.55
C GLU A 101 12.04 -6.08 5.02
N MET A 102 11.87 -6.68 3.85
CA MET A 102 12.78 -7.67 3.27
C MET A 102 13.83 -6.99 2.38
N ASP A 103 15.07 -7.40 2.52
CA ASP A 103 16.17 -7.04 1.61
C ASP A 103 16.25 -8.01 0.41
N GLU A 104 17.21 -7.75 -0.49
CA GLU A 104 17.45 -8.55 -1.69
C GLU A 104 17.80 -10.00 -1.36
N ILE A 105 18.57 -10.23 -0.29
CA ILE A 105 18.97 -11.57 0.14
C ILE A 105 17.76 -12.32 0.66
N GLY A 106 16.92 -11.68 1.48
CA GLY A 106 15.67 -12.23 1.98
C GLY A 106 14.73 -12.60 0.82
N HIS A 107 14.55 -11.69 -0.12
CA HIS A 107 13.73 -11.92 -1.32
C HIS A 107 14.27 -13.08 -2.18
N PHE A 108 15.58 -13.14 -2.39
CA PHE A 108 16.20 -14.23 -3.14
C PHE A 108 15.96 -15.62 -2.50
N LYS A 109 15.96 -15.70 -1.14
CA LYS A 109 15.61 -16.94 -0.42
C LYS A 109 14.15 -17.34 -0.68
N TYR A 110 13.22 -16.37 -0.76
CA TYR A 110 11.83 -16.63 -1.18
C TYR A 110 11.77 -17.16 -2.62
N CYS A 111 12.47 -16.52 -3.55
CA CYS A 111 12.53 -16.96 -4.96
C CYS A 111 13.14 -18.33 -5.13
N LYS A 112 14.07 -18.74 -4.26
CA LYS A 112 14.60 -20.12 -4.27
C LYS A 112 13.56 -21.16 -3.86
N ARG A 113 12.75 -20.86 -2.84
CA ARG A 113 11.68 -21.75 -2.35
C ARG A 113 10.48 -21.78 -3.29
N MET A 114 10.17 -20.64 -3.89
CA MET A 114 9.00 -20.41 -4.73
C MET A 114 9.47 -19.77 -6.06
N PRO A 115 9.93 -20.58 -7.04
CA PRO A 115 10.55 -20.05 -8.28
C PRO A 115 9.66 -19.09 -9.08
N GLY A 116 8.34 -19.22 -8.97
CA GLY A 116 7.37 -18.31 -9.58
C GLY A 116 7.51 -16.86 -9.13
N PHE A 117 8.08 -16.60 -7.95
CA PHE A 117 8.25 -15.23 -7.43
C PHE A 117 9.31 -14.42 -8.19
N LYS A 118 10.20 -15.07 -8.95
CA LYS A 118 11.23 -14.40 -9.76
C LYS A 118 10.69 -13.46 -10.82
N VAL A 119 9.43 -13.64 -11.24
CA VAL A 119 8.80 -12.77 -12.25
C VAL A 119 8.18 -11.49 -11.66
N VAL A 120 8.17 -11.35 -10.33
CA VAL A 120 7.58 -10.19 -9.65
C VAL A 120 8.62 -9.09 -9.51
N PRO A 121 8.47 -7.94 -10.20
CA PRO A 121 9.32 -6.77 -9.98
C PRO A 121 9.21 -6.32 -8.53
N THR A 122 10.35 -6.08 -7.88
CA THR A 122 10.41 -5.72 -6.47
C THR A 122 11.20 -4.43 -6.27
N LEU A 123 10.60 -3.48 -5.56
CA LEU A 123 11.26 -2.29 -5.05
C LEU A 123 11.69 -2.53 -3.59
N PHE A 124 12.98 -2.53 -3.33
CA PHE A 124 13.53 -2.58 -1.96
C PHE A 124 13.61 -1.17 -1.40
N LEU A 125 12.59 -0.78 -0.65
CA LEU A 125 12.42 0.62 -0.23
C LEU A 125 13.53 1.08 0.74
N LYS A 126 14.13 0.16 1.48
CA LYS A 126 15.28 0.44 2.37
C LYS A 126 16.50 1.04 1.64
N ASN A 127 16.61 0.85 0.33
CA ASN A 127 17.68 1.46 -0.47
C ASN A 127 17.41 2.93 -0.79
N TYR A 128 16.24 3.46 -0.41
CA TYR A 128 15.77 4.81 -0.76
C TYR A 128 15.26 5.57 0.48
N THR A 129 15.81 5.30 1.64
CA THR A 129 15.36 5.88 2.92
C THR A 129 15.39 7.42 2.93
N GLU A 130 16.35 8.05 2.24
CA GLU A 130 16.44 9.51 2.15
C GLU A 130 15.43 10.15 1.18
N THR A 131 14.84 9.37 0.28
CA THR A 131 13.96 9.82 -0.81
C THR A 131 12.68 9.00 -0.92
N VAL A 132 12.16 8.53 0.21
CA VAL A 132 10.98 7.62 0.27
C VAL A 132 9.79 8.17 -0.51
N ARG A 133 9.48 9.47 -0.34
CA ARG A 133 8.37 10.14 -1.02
C ARG A 133 8.56 10.13 -2.51
N GLU A 134 9.66 10.71 -2.96
CA GLU A 134 9.98 10.91 -4.38
C GLU A 134 10.05 9.57 -5.10
N THR A 135 10.66 8.56 -4.45
CA THR A 135 10.76 7.19 -4.98
C THR A 135 9.38 6.55 -5.15
N MET A 136 8.53 6.61 -4.11
CA MET A 136 7.20 6.00 -4.19
C MET A 136 6.29 6.73 -5.18
N GLU A 137 6.29 8.07 -5.17
CA GLU A 137 5.52 8.88 -6.12
C GLU A 137 5.96 8.58 -7.56
N TYR A 138 7.28 8.55 -7.84
CA TYR A 138 7.81 8.20 -9.16
C TYR A 138 7.40 6.80 -9.60
N VAL A 139 7.57 5.80 -8.74
CA VAL A 139 7.30 4.39 -9.08
C VAL A 139 5.80 4.15 -9.28
N PHE A 140 4.94 4.71 -8.42
CA PHE A 140 3.50 4.54 -8.55
C PHE A 140 2.93 5.23 -9.80
N ASP A 141 3.57 6.30 -10.25
CA ASP A 141 3.22 7.01 -11.49
C ASP A 141 3.47 6.17 -12.77
N GLN A 142 4.17 5.03 -12.66
CA GLN A 142 4.45 4.17 -13.82
C GLN A 142 3.25 3.33 -14.32
N GLY A 143 2.09 3.40 -13.66
CA GLY A 143 0.84 2.78 -14.09
C GLY A 143 0.88 1.25 -13.99
N TYR A 144 0.85 0.72 -12.77
CA TYR A 144 0.70 -0.70 -12.47
C TYR A 144 -0.78 -1.10 -12.42
N ASP A 145 -1.07 -2.37 -12.71
CA ASP A 145 -2.39 -2.95 -12.47
C ASP A 145 -2.56 -3.28 -10.98
N VAL A 146 -1.50 -3.80 -10.35
CA VAL A 146 -1.49 -4.14 -8.91
C VAL A 146 -0.16 -3.74 -8.27
N ILE A 147 -0.22 -3.07 -7.14
CA ILE A 147 0.92 -2.77 -6.26
C ILE A 147 0.68 -3.41 -4.90
N ALA A 148 1.60 -4.26 -4.46
CA ALA A 148 1.58 -4.77 -3.09
C ALA A 148 2.69 -4.14 -2.26
N ILE A 149 2.42 -3.88 -0.97
CA ILE A 149 3.32 -3.18 -0.04
C ILE A 149 3.47 -4.00 1.23
N ASP A 150 4.71 -4.36 1.58
CA ASP A 150 5.07 -5.16 2.76
C ASP A 150 6.17 -4.48 3.58
N SER A 151 5.85 -3.78 4.65
CA SER A 151 4.53 -3.52 5.22
C SER A 151 4.21 -2.02 5.20
N ILE A 152 2.93 -1.66 5.41
CA ILE A 152 2.51 -0.25 5.53
C ILE A 152 3.25 0.42 6.70
N ALA A 153 3.40 -0.28 7.82
CA ALA A 153 4.03 0.26 9.01
C ALA A 153 5.45 0.74 8.71
N GLU A 154 6.24 -0.05 7.98
CA GLU A 154 7.61 0.31 7.60
C GLU A 154 7.65 1.53 6.67
N VAL A 155 6.75 1.61 5.70
CA VAL A 155 6.66 2.78 4.81
C VAL A 155 6.34 4.06 5.59
N ILE A 156 5.38 3.99 6.52
CA ILE A 156 4.98 5.13 7.35
C ILE A 156 6.12 5.55 8.27
N GLU A 157 6.82 4.59 8.89
CA GLU A 157 7.95 4.87 9.78
C GLU A 157 9.12 5.51 9.02
N MET A 158 9.53 4.93 7.88
CA MET A 158 10.56 5.51 7.03
C MET A 158 10.21 6.94 6.61
N PHE A 159 8.97 7.18 6.19
CA PHE A 159 8.52 8.51 5.81
C PHE A 159 8.57 9.50 6.99
N LYS A 160 8.10 9.07 8.15
CA LYS A 160 8.10 9.86 9.38
C LYS A 160 9.51 10.28 9.76
N ASP A 161 10.44 9.35 9.74
CA ASP A 161 11.83 9.59 10.14
C ASP A 161 12.57 10.46 9.14
N THR A 162 12.42 10.19 7.83
CA THR A 162 13.08 10.96 6.76
C THR A 162 12.63 12.42 6.76
N TYR A 163 11.33 12.66 6.85
CA TYR A 163 10.78 14.03 6.76
C TYR A 163 10.49 14.67 8.12
N ARG A 164 10.89 14.01 9.22
CA ARG A 164 10.70 14.48 10.61
C ARG A 164 9.28 14.99 10.85
N THR A 165 8.31 14.18 10.49
CA THR A 165 6.88 14.51 10.53
C THR A 165 6.13 13.62 11.51
N THR A 166 4.83 13.87 11.70
CA THR A 166 3.98 13.04 12.56
C THR A 166 3.49 11.79 11.82
N GLU A 167 3.17 10.74 12.56
CA GLU A 167 2.53 9.53 12.01
C GLU A 167 1.25 9.88 11.24
N SER A 168 0.42 10.78 11.78
CA SER A 168 -0.81 11.22 11.12
C SER A 168 -0.56 11.88 9.75
N ALA A 169 0.52 12.67 9.62
CA ALA A 169 0.88 13.28 8.34
C ALA A 169 1.44 12.25 7.35
N ALA A 170 2.25 11.30 7.82
CA ALA A 170 2.76 10.20 7.01
C ALA A 170 1.62 9.30 6.49
N VAL A 171 0.69 8.93 7.36
CA VAL A 171 -0.52 8.15 7.00
C VAL A 171 -1.37 8.91 5.98
N LEU A 172 -1.57 10.22 6.17
CA LEU A 172 -2.36 11.03 5.24
C LEU A 172 -1.70 11.10 3.85
N TRP A 173 -0.39 11.34 3.80
CA TRP A 173 0.36 11.32 2.55
C TRP A 173 0.20 9.98 1.82
N PHE A 174 0.43 8.87 2.53
CA PHE A 174 0.36 7.53 1.98
C PHE A 174 -1.03 7.21 1.40
N LEU A 175 -2.09 7.52 2.15
CA LEU A 175 -3.47 7.31 1.71
C LEU A 175 -3.84 8.19 0.51
N ASN A 176 -3.37 9.44 0.47
CA ASN A 176 -3.61 10.35 -0.65
C ASN A 176 -2.90 9.86 -1.91
N LEU A 177 -1.65 9.39 -1.80
CA LEU A 177 -0.90 8.80 -2.91
C LEU A 177 -1.65 7.59 -3.48
N GLN A 178 -2.04 6.64 -2.63
CA GLN A 178 -2.81 5.48 -3.08
C GLN A 178 -4.16 5.86 -3.68
N SER A 179 -4.90 6.77 -3.07
CA SER A 179 -6.20 7.22 -3.57
C SER A 179 -6.11 7.89 -4.94
N THR A 180 -5.06 8.64 -5.20
CA THR A 180 -4.81 9.28 -6.50
C THR A 180 -4.51 8.23 -7.56
N VAL A 181 -3.53 7.37 -7.29
CA VAL A 181 -3.06 6.36 -8.25
C VAL A 181 -4.13 5.31 -8.54
N LYS A 182 -4.89 4.91 -7.52
CA LYS A 182 -6.03 3.98 -7.63
C LYS A 182 -7.03 4.41 -8.69
N LYS A 183 -7.30 5.70 -8.79
CA LYS A 183 -8.28 6.31 -9.70
C LYS A 183 -7.71 6.66 -11.08
N GLY A 184 -6.51 6.19 -11.41
CA GLY A 184 -5.87 6.48 -12.68
C GLY A 184 -5.02 7.77 -12.68
N GLY A 185 -4.71 8.32 -11.51
CA GLY A 185 -3.79 9.45 -11.36
C GLY A 185 -2.32 9.02 -11.54
N ASN A 186 -2.01 8.42 -12.68
CA ASN A 186 -0.67 7.99 -13.09
C ASN A 186 -0.49 8.24 -14.60
N LYS A 187 0.74 8.16 -15.10
CA LYS A 187 1.10 8.44 -16.51
C LYS A 187 0.28 7.68 -17.54
N LEU A 188 -0.13 6.46 -17.20
CA LEU A 188 -0.89 5.61 -18.12
C LEU A 188 -2.40 5.70 -17.90
N LYS A 189 -2.87 6.54 -16.98
CA LYS A 189 -4.28 6.65 -16.57
C LYS A 189 -4.93 5.31 -16.23
N LYS A 190 -4.13 4.37 -15.73
CA LYS A 190 -4.58 3.04 -15.33
C LYS A 190 -5.15 3.04 -13.91
N TYR A 191 -6.23 2.33 -13.72
CA TYR A 191 -6.71 1.98 -12.39
C TYR A 191 -5.75 0.98 -11.74
N THR A 192 -5.33 1.27 -10.52
CA THR A 192 -4.38 0.45 -9.78
C THR A 192 -5.04 -0.12 -8.52
N SER A 193 -4.92 -1.41 -8.30
CA SER A 193 -5.32 -2.02 -7.02
C SER A 193 -4.13 -2.10 -6.08
N PHE A 194 -4.37 -1.84 -4.79
CA PHE A 194 -3.36 -1.92 -3.75
C PHE A 194 -3.63 -3.09 -2.81
N ILE A 195 -2.61 -3.90 -2.55
CA ILE A 195 -2.60 -4.96 -1.54
C ILE A 195 -1.59 -4.56 -0.47
N ASN A 196 -2.08 -4.11 0.66
CA ASN A 196 -1.25 -3.62 1.75
C ASN A 196 -1.10 -4.70 2.82
N ILE A 197 0.12 -5.06 3.18
CA ILE A 197 0.38 -5.99 4.27
C ILE A 197 0.53 -5.20 5.56
N GLN A 198 -0.13 -5.67 6.63
CA GLN A 198 -0.03 -5.10 7.96
C GLN A 198 0.07 -6.21 9.01
N GLN A 199 0.87 -5.96 10.03
CA GLN A 199 0.94 -6.85 11.17
C GLN A 199 -0.23 -6.61 12.13
N VAL A 200 -0.52 -7.61 12.95
CA VAL A 200 -1.40 -7.47 14.10
C VAL A 200 -0.57 -7.41 15.38
N THR A 201 -1.11 -6.81 16.43
CA THR A 201 -0.52 -6.80 17.77
C THR A 201 -0.52 -8.23 18.35
N LYS A 202 0.17 -8.43 19.48
CA LYS A 202 0.11 -9.72 20.22
C LYS A 202 -1.29 -10.11 20.66
N ALA A 203 -2.18 -9.14 20.85
CA ALA A 203 -3.60 -9.35 21.16
C ALA A 203 -4.46 -9.70 19.94
N GLY A 204 -3.89 -9.69 18.73
CA GLY A 204 -4.61 -9.94 17.49
C GLY A 204 -5.25 -8.69 16.87
N ASP A 205 -5.09 -7.53 17.50
CA ASP A 205 -5.63 -6.27 16.99
C ASP A 205 -4.77 -5.71 15.86
N PHE A 206 -5.37 -4.88 15.03
CA PHE A 206 -4.69 -4.16 13.95
C PHE A 206 -3.57 -3.26 14.51
N ALA A 207 -2.34 -3.49 14.09
CA ALA A 207 -1.19 -2.69 14.49
C ALA A 207 -1.05 -1.50 13.53
N GLY A 208 -1.62 -0.34 13.88
CA GLY A 208 -1.50 0.87 13.09
C GLY A 208 -2.66 1.84 13.29
N SER A 209 -2.62 2.94 12.57
CA SER A 209 -3.66 3.97 12.65
C SER A 209 -5.03 3.44 12.20
N ASN A 210 -6.07 3.68 13.00
CA ASN A 210 -7.45 3.34 12.65
C ASN A 210 -7.89 3.99 11.32
N ARG A 211 -7.25 5.10 10.93
CA ARG A 211 -7.51 5.76 9.64
C ARG A 211 -7.25 4.83 8.45
N LEU A 212 -6.21 3.99 8.51
CA LEU A 212 -5.93 2.98 7.48
C LEU A 212 -7.10 2.01 7.32
N LYS A 213 -7.66 1.50 8.44
CA LYS A 213 -8.84 0.60 8.41
C LYS A 213 -10.05 1.25 7.76
N HIS A 214 -10.30 2.53 8.06
CA HIS A 214 -11.49 3.22 7.56
C HIS A 214 -11.38 3.56 6.07
N MET A 215 -10.18 3.83 5.57
CA MET A 215 -9.94 4.28 4.20
C MET A 215 -9.74 3.12 3.19
N THR A 216 -9.74 1.86 3.63
CA THR A 216 -9.66 0.69 2.75
C THR A 216 -11.04 0.12 2.43
N GLU A 217 -11.19 -0.47 1.26
CA GLU A 217 -12.41 -1.17 0.82
C GLU A 217 -12.50 -2.56 1.43
N ALA A 218 -11.38 -3.28 1.54
CA ALA A 218 -11.35 -4.65 2.03
C ALA A 218 -10.27 -4.86 3.09
N MET A 219 -10.53 -5.73 4.05
CA MET A 219 -9.57 -6.12 5.09
C MET A 219 -9.70 -7.62 5.36
N SER A 220 -8.67 -8.37 4.98
CA SER A 220 -8.57 -9.79 5.22
C SER A 220 -7.57 -10.12 6.33
N HIS A 221 -7.74 -11.27 6.94
CA HIS A 221 -6.88 -11.81 7.97
C HIS A 221 -6.35 -13.17 7.57
N ILE A 222 -5.07 -13.42 7.85
CA ILE A 222 -4.43 -14.73 7.66
C ILE A 222 -3.94 -15.21 9.04
N ASP A 223 -4.59 -16.24 9.57
CA ASP A 223 -4.27 -16.81 10.86
C ASP A 223 -3.73 -18.23 10.72
N ARG A 224 -2.80 -18.60 11.60
CA ARG A 224 -2.38 -19.99 11.75
C ARG A 224 -3.45 -20.78 12.49
N ILE A 225 -3.79 -21.95 11.97
CA ILE A 225 -4.64 -22.90 12.70
C ILE A 225 -3.73 -23.65 13.68
N LYS A 226 -4.05 -23.55 14.98
CA LYS A 226 -3.27 -24.19 16.05
C LYS A 226 -3.22 -25.72 15.82
N GLY A 227 -2.01 -26.27 15.83
CA GLY A 227 -1.80 -27.71 15.61
C GLY A 227 -1.88 -28.16 14.16
N SER A 228 -1.87 -27.24 13.20
CA SER A 228 -1.90 -27.54 11.76
C SER A 228 -0.97 -26.64 10.99
N ASP A 229 -0.48 -27.12 9.83
CA ASP A 229 0.23 -26.31 8.83
C ASP A 229 -0.71 -25.47 7.97
N SER A 230 -2.02 -25.62 8.15
CA SER A 230 -3.04 -24.89 7.40
C SER A 230 -3.19 -23.46 7.91
N ARG A 231 -3.77 -22.63 7.07
CA ARG A 231 -4.09 -21.23 7.36
C ARG A 231 -5.58 -21.01 7.19
N LYS A 232 -6.15 -20.18 8.07
CA LYS A 232 -7.49 -19.63 7.89
C LYS A 232 -7.36 -18.25 7.28
N VAL A 233 -8.11 -17.99 6.22
CA VAL A 233 -8.22 -16.66 5.60
C VAL A 233 -9.69 -16.24 5.67
N TYR A 234 -9.94 -15.02 6.13
CA TYR A 234 -11.29 -14.46 6.23
C TYR A 234 -11.26 -12.95 6.10
N PHE A 235 -12.40 -12.35 5.75
CA PHE A 235 -12.55 -10.91 5.69
C PHE A 235 -13.28 -10.40 6.94
N SER A 236 -12.75 -9.33 7.55
CA SER A 236 -13.47 -8.52 8.55
C SER A 236 -14.17 -7.32 7.90
N LYS A 237 -13.81 -6.99 6.68
CA LYS A 237 -14.42 -5.95 5.84
C LYS A 237 -14.23 -6.34 4.38
N ASN A 238 -15.29 -6.33 3.61
CA ASN A 238 -15.26 -6.42 2.15
C ASN A 238 -16.45 -5.65 1.59
N ARG A 239 -16.22 -4.83 0.55
CA ARG A 239 -17.24 -4.01 -0.10
C ARG A 239 -17.55 -4.49 -1.53
N ASP A 240 -16.82 -5.50 -2.01
CA ASP A 240 -16.95 -6.08 -3.35
C ASP A 240 -17.64 -7.45 -3.33
#